data_c5d64c13ad74586dc067bbe655f0c698
#
_entry.id   c5d64c13ad74586dc067bbe655f0c698
#
_cell.length_a   1.000
_cell.length_b   1.000
_cell.length_c   1.000
_cell.angle_alpha   90.00
_cell.angle_beta   90.00
_cell.angle_gamma   90.00
#
_symmetry.space_group_name_H-M   'P 1'
#
loop_
_entity.id
_entity.type
_entity.pdbx_description
1 polymer ?
#
loop_
_entity_poly.entity_id
_entity_poly.type
_entity_poly.pdbx_seq_one_letter_code
_entity_poly.pdbx_strand_id
1 'polypeptide(L)'
;MASCALKSNAKIEIFLPFAKIFSKILFFNNHTHINSYSLQHDKQLAKAIISLDISLPKEQFHMLNNINKHSLFTIGIHPWNCDVVNIDSFFSFIKEHAQSIIGIGECGLDRYAKAEMPAQETIFIKHAELSETLKKPLIIHCVKAFNELLRIHKDFSPKMPWIVHGFNRNPEIAELLLNRNMILSIGAILLDNRQSIVDMMNMIPDKQLVLETDISTVSISEIYKAASKAKQMTLEDLTFSIEHTIHSIYGHI
;
A
#
# COMPACT_ATOMS: atom_id res chain seq x y z
N MET A 1 -70.64 -29.57 10.59
CA MET A 1 -70.31 -28.22 9.96
C MET A 1 -69.00 -27.76 10.58
N ALA A 2 -67.92 -27.93 9.85
CA ALA A 2 -66.58 -27.71 10.36
C ALA A 2 -66.10 -26.27 10.04
N SER A 3 -65.70 -25.55 11.06
CA SER A 3 -65.06 -24.24 10.98
C SER A 3 -63.57 -24.43 10.76
N CYS A 4 -63.07 -23.92 9.64
CA CYS A 4 -61.69 -23.94 9.28
C CYS A 4 -60.98 -22.73 9.91
N ALA A 5 -60.07 -22.97 10.83
CA ALA A 5 -59.22 -21.92 11.41
C ALA A 5 -57.93 -21.82 10.61
N LEU A 6 -57.74 -20.68 9.97
CA LEU A 6 -56.51 -20.28 9.31
C LEU A 6 -55.41 -20.02 10.35
N LYS A 7 -54.32 -20.80 10.30
CA LYS A 7 -53.09 -20.56 11.05
C LYS A 7 -52.26 -19.51 10.31
N SER A 8 -52.07 -18.36 10.91
CA SER A 8 -51.13 -17.36 10.49
C SER A 8 -49.69 -17.83 10.75
N ASN A 9 -48.94 -18.01 9.67
CA ASN A 9 -47.50 -18.20 9.75
C ASN A 9 -46.84 -16.84 10.08
N ALA A 10 -46.55 -16.57 11.34
CA ALA A 10 -45.66 -15.54 11.75
C ALA A 10 -44.23 -16.00 11.41
N LYS A 11 -43.61 -15.34 10.42
CA LYS A 11 -42.18 -15.38 10.22
C LYS A 11 -41.50 -14.77 11.44
N ILE A 12 -40.89 -15.61 12.26
CA ILE A 12 -39.97 -15.15 13.28
C ILE A 12 -38.69 -14.76 12.51
N GLU A 13 -38.54 -13.45 12.26
CA GLU A 13 -37.24 -12.91 11.90
C GLU A 13 -36.38 -13.02 13.18
N ILE A 14 -35.46 -13.96 13.13
CA ILE A 14 -34.41 -14.05 14.14
C ILE A 14 -33.48 -12.87 13.86
N PHE A 15 -33.74 -11.77 14.55
CA PHE A 15 -32.74 -10.73 14.77
C PHE A 15 -31.60 -11.34 15.58
N LEU A 16 -30.62 -11.90 14.89
CA LEU A 16 -29.34 -12.19 15.51
C LEU A 16 -28.77 -10.86 15.98
N PRO A 17 -28.47 -10.70 17.27
CA PRO A 17 -27.88 -9.46 17.74
C PRO A 17 -26.53 -9.31 17.05
N PHE A 18 -26.35 -8.20 16.36
CA PHE A 18 -25.10 -7.72 15.73
C PHE A 18 -23.95 -7.49 16.74
N ALA A 19 -24.07 -8.00 17.94
CA ALA A 19 -23.23 -7.72 19.10
C ALA A 19 -22.27 -8.85 19.46
N LYS A 20 -21.73 -9.63 18.52
CA LYS A 20 -20.63 -10.56 18.81
C LYS A 20 -19.77 -10.94 17.62
N ILE A 21 -19.51 -10.02 16.70
CA ILE A 21 -18.36 -10.13 15.82
C ILE A 21 -17.52 -8.85 16.05
N PHE A 22 -17.00 -8.70 17.25
CA PHE A 22 -15.75 -8.00 17.42
C PHE A 22 -14.66 -8.92 16.90
N SER A 23 -14.66 -9.13 15.58
CA SER A 23 -13.47 -9.57 14.88
C SER A 23 -12.41 -8.51 15.20
N LYS A 24 -11.25 -8.93 15.73
CA LYS A 24 -10.08 -8.08 15.92
C LYS A 24 -9.99 -7.13 14.73
N ILE A 25 -10.01 -5.81 14.97
CA ILE A 25 -9.75 -4.82 13.92
C ILE A 25 -8.38 -5.18 13.33
N LEU A 26 -8.38 -5.54 12.06
CA LEU A 26 -7.16 -5.89 11.36
C LEU A 26 -6.69 -4.67 10.57
N PHE A 27 -5.60 -4.07 10.99
CA PHE A 27 -4.98 -2.97 10.25
C PHE A 27 -4.15 -3.50 9.08
N PHE A 28 -4.17 -2.79 7.96
CA PHE A 28 -3.25 -3.03 6.84
C PHE A 28 -2.15 -1.98 6.84
N ASN A 29 -0.90 -2.44 6.84
CA ASN A 29 0.28 -1.62 6.65
C ASN A 29 0.75 -1.80 5.21
N ASN A 30 0.43 -0.84 4.34
CA ASN A 30 0.66 -0.96 2.90
C ASN A 30 2.15 -1.01 2.51
N HIS A 31 3.02 -0.42 3.33
CA HIS A 31 4.45 -0.41 3.07
C HIS A 31 5.24 -0.30 4.36
N THR A 32 6.22 -1.19 4.54
CA THR A 32 7.17 -1.16 5.65
C THR A 32 8.45 -1.91 5.26
N HIS A 33 9.54 -1.61 5.94
CA HIS A 33 10.79 -2.35 5.81
C HIS A 33 10.93 -3.40 6.91
N ILE A 34 11.68 -4.47 6.65
CA ILE A 34 11.78 -5.63 7.55
C ILE A 34 12.26 -5.23 8.95
N ASN A 35 13.20 -4.30 9.04
CA ASN A 35 13.74 -3.83 10.32
C ASN A 35 12.69 -3.04 11.11
N SER A 36 11.94 -2.15 10.44
CA SER A 36 10.86 -1.36 11.04
C SER A 36 9.71 -2.25 11.50
N TYR A 37 9.31 -3.22 10.66
CA TYR A 37 8.27 -4.18 11.00
C TYR A 37 8.64 -5.02 12.23
N SER A 38 9.91 -5.40 12.39
CA SER A 38 10.36 -6.18 13.55
C SER A 38 10.25 -5.43 14.87
N LEU A 39 10.27 -4.09 14.84
CA LEU A 39 10.18 -3.22 16.01
C LEU A 39 8.75 -2.84 16.39
N GLN A 40 7.76 -3.10 15.52
CA GLN A 40 6.37 -2.72 15.77
C GLN A 40 5.72 -3.63 16.81
N HIS A 41 4.97 -3.02 17.75
CA HIS A 41 4.25 -3.73 18.80
C HIS A 41 2.94 -4.38 18.35
N ASP A 42 2.41 -3.98 17.17
CA ASP A 42 1.07 -4.34 16.68
C ASP A 42 1.03 -5.57 15.76
N LYS A 43 2.09 -6.37 15.67
CA LYS A 43 2.23 -7.49 14.72
C LYS A 43 1.05 -8.48 14.73
N GLN A 44 0.35 -8.61 15.85
CA GLN A 44 -0.81 -9.51 15.96
C GLN A 44 -2.11 -8.89 15.42
N LEU A 45 -2.13 -7.57 15.18
CA LEU A 45 -3.30 -6.80 14.78
C LEU A 45 -3.17 -6.22 13.37
N ALA A 46 -2.04 -6.47 12.69
CA ALA A 46 -1.78 -5.90 11.37
C ALA A 46 -1.28 -6.96 10.38
N LYS A 47 -1.81 -6.90 9.15
CA LYS A 47 -1.14 -7.46 7.97
C LYS A 47 -0.22 -6.40 7.40
N ALA A 48 1.01 -6.77 7.08
CA ALA A 48 1.99 -5.86 6.53
C ALA A 48 2.47 -6.31 5.15
N ILE A 49 2.64 -5.36 4.26
CA ILE A 49 3.32 -5.53 2.98
C ILE A 49 4.74 -5.05 3.17
N ILE A 50 5.68 -5.99 3.11
CA ILE A 50 7.09 -5.74 3.43
C ILE A 50 7.86 -5.52 2.14
N SER A 51 8.50 -4.35 2.02
CA SER A 51 9.42 -4.07 0.93
C SER A 51 10.77 -4.77 1.16
N LEU A 52 11.19 -5.51 0.15
CA LEU A 52 12.50 -6.16 0.12
C LEU A 52 13.45 -5.30 -0.71
N ASP A 53 14.51 -4.85 -0.10
CA ASP A 53 15.59 -4.15 -0.79
C ASP A 53 16.60 -5.16 -1.37
N ILE A 54 17.04 -4.91 -2.59
CA ILE A 54 18.02 -5.73 -3.29
C ILE A 54 19.41 -5.69 -2.66
N SER A 55 19.73 -4.68 -1.87
CA SER A 55 21.00 -4.61 -1.12
C SER A 55 21.10 -5.69 -0.03
N LEU A 56 20.00 -6.42 0.22
CA LEU A 56 19.98 -7.51 1.16
C LEU A 56 20.80 -8.71 0.65
N PRO A 57 21.60 -9.36 1.51
CA PRO A 57 22.33 -10.57 1.15
C PRO A 57 21.39 -11.64 0.59
N LYS A 58 21.88 -12.46 -0.35
CA LYS A 58 21.08 -13.56 -0.95
C LYS A 58 20.44 -14.47 0.09
N GLU A 59 21.00 -14.55 1.29
CA GLU A 59 20.45 -15.29 2.42
C GLU A 59 19.08 -14.73 2.88
N GLN A 60 18.80 -13.45 2.67
CA GLN A 60 17.49 -12.89 2.99
C GLN A 60 16.43 -13.24 1.95
N PHE A 61 16.81 -13.61 0.73
CA PHE A 61 15.87 -14.18 -0.25
C PHE A 61 15.41 -15.59 0.13
N HIS A 62 16.19 -16.33 0.96
CA HIS A 62 15.68 -17.57 1.58
C HIS A 62 14.50 -17.33 2.52
N MET A 63 14.31 -16.09 3.01
CA MET A 63 13.12 -15.72 3.76
C MET A 63 11.86 -15.84 2.90
N LEU A 64 11.92 -15.58 1.58
CA LEU A 64 10.79 -15.78 0.68
C LEU A 64 10.31 -17.24 0.66
N ASN A 65 11.20 -18.19 0.87
CA ASN A 65 10.88 -19.62 0.92
C ASN A 65 10.44 -20.10 2.32
N ASN A 66 10.81 -19.37 3.37
CA ASN A 66 10.58 -19.76 4.78
C ASN A 66 9.55 -18.86 5.49
N ILE A 67 8.96 -17.89 4.79
CA ILE A 67 8.08 -16.92 5.40
C ILE A 67 6.70 -17.53 5.64
N ASN A 68 6.17 -17.30 6.84
CA ASN A 68 4.80 -17.60 7.20
C ASN A 68 3.86 -17.23 6.06
N LYS A 69 2.88 -18.09 5.78
CA LYS A 69 1.81 -17.93 4.78
C LYS A 69 1.04 -16.60 4.87
N HIS A 70 1.40 -15.73 5.80
CA HIS A 70 0.76 -14.46 6.10
C HIS A 70 1.63 -13.23 5.81
N SER A 71 2.86 -13.41 5.33
CA SER A 71 3.73 -12.27 4.99
C SER A 71 3.61 -11.96 3.50
N LEU A 72 3.39 -10.69 3.19
CA LEU A 72 3.18 -10.17 1.84
C LEU A 72 4.40 -9.34 1.46
N PHE A 73 4.94 -9.54 0.27
CA PHE A 73 6.19 -8.90 -0.14
C PHE A 73 6.05 -8.13 -1.44
N THR A 74 6.79 -7.03 -1.49
CA THR A 74 7.13 -6.33 -2.73
C THR A 74 8.64 -6.35 -2.92
N ILE A 75 9.10 -6.27 -4.16
CA ILE A 75 10.52 -6.24 -4.50
C ILE A 75 10.79 -5.31 -5.67
N GLY A 76 11.82 -4.48 -5.53
CA GLY A 76 12.22 -3.52 -6.55
C GLY A 76 13.65 -3.04 -6.39
N ILE A 77 14.13 -2.21 -7.32
CA ILE A 77 15.38 -1.48 -7.23
C ILE A 77 15.05 -0.07 -6.79
N HIS A 78 15.37 0.25 -5.54
CA HIS A 78 15.27 1.60 -5.02
C HIS A 78 16.18 2.55 -5.82
N PRO A 79 15.82 3.82 -6.07
CA PRO A 79 16.65 4.75 -6.83
C PRO A 79 18.07 4.94 -6.27
N TRP A 80 18.29 4.70 -4.99
CA TRP A 80 19.61 4.76 -4.37
C TRP A 80 20.53 3.60 -4.76
N ASN A 81 19.99 2.53 -5.35
CA ASN A 81 20.71 1.32 -5.73
C ASN A 81 20.81 1.12 -7.25
N CYS A 82 20.40 2.11 -8.04
CA CYS A 82 20.36 2.02 -9.50
C CYS A 82 21.74 1.84 -10.15
N ASP A 83 22.81 2.26 -9.49
CA ASP A 83 24.18 2.23 -9.98
C ASP A 83 24.97 0.96 -9.57
N VAL A 84 24.44 0.17 -8.63
CA VAL A 84 25.16 -0.98 -8.04
C VAL A 84 24.57 -2.34 -8.41
N VAL A 85 23.40 -2.36 -9.06
CA VAL A 85 22.66 -3.60 -9.32
C VAL A 85 22.84 -4.08 -10.76
N ASN A 86 23.08 -5.39 -10.93
CA ASN A 86 22.93 -6.01 -12.25
C ASN A 86 21.43 -6.13 -12.57
N ILE A 87 20.94 -5.17 -13.36
CA ILE A 87 19.53 -4.96 -13.66
C ILE A 87 18.90 -6.22 -14.28
N ASP A 88 19.55 -6.83 -15.26
CA ASP A 88 18.96 -7.95 -16.01
C ASP A 88 18.85 -9.22 -15.14
N SER A 89 19.86 -9.49 -14.33
CA SER A 89 19.82 -10.59 -13.35
C SER A 89 18.71 -10.37 -12.33
N PHE A 90 18.51 -9.14 -11.90
CA PHE A 90 17.48 -8.81 -10.92
C PHE A 90 16.07 -8.98 -11.49
N PHE A 91 15.80 -8.47 -12.69
CA PHE A 91 14.50 -8.64 -13.33
C PHE A 91 14.19 -10.11 -13.66
N SER A 92 15.21 -10.91 -13.98
CA SER A 92 15.06 -12.36 -14.14
C SER A 92 14.67 -13.01 -12.82
N PHE A 93 15.34 -12.64 -11.72
CA PHE A 93 15.02 -13.12 -10.37
C PHE A 93 13.57 -12.80 -9.97
N ILE A 94 13.09 -11.58 -10.18
CA ILE A 94 11.69 -11.21 -9.87
C ILE A 94 10.71 -12.08 -10.66
N LYS A 95 10.96 -12.32 -11.93
CA LYS A 95 10.10 -13.16 -12.78
C LYS A 95 10.02 -14.60 -12.27
N GLU A 96 11.15 -15.16 -11.84
CA GLU A 96 11.22 -16.51 -11.25
C GLU A 96 10.42 -16.61 -9.94
N HIS A 97 10.40 -15.53 -9.14
CA HIS A 97 9.73 -15.49 -7.84
C HIS A 97 8.36 -14.75 -7.87
N ALA A 98 7.80 -14.55 -9.05
CA ALA A 98 6.58 -13.76 -9.24
C ALA A 98 5.38 -14.24 -8.39
N GLN A 99 5.31 -15.54 -8.07
CA GLN A 99 4.23 -16.09 -7.24
C GLN A 99 4.39 -15.78 -5.73
N SER A 100 5.59 -15.42 -5.31
CA SER A 100 5.92 -15.15 -3.90
C SER A 100 5.79 -13.68 -3.52
N ILE A 101 5.52 -12.79 -4.49
CA ILE A 101 5.39 -11.35 -4.29
C ILE A 101 4.00 -10.87 -4.71
N ILE A 102 3.50 -9.81 -4.07
CA ILE A 102 2.18 -9.23 -4.38
C ILE A 102 2.25 -7.90 -5.12
N GLY A 103 3.43 -7.28 -5.18
CA GLY A 103 3.66 -6.01 -5.87
C GLY A 103 5.10 -5.87 -6.34
N ILE A 104 5.34 -4.92 -7.23
CA ILE A 104 6.65 -4.52 -7.73
C ILE A 104 7.05 -3.22 -7.05
N GLY A 105 8.23 -3.18 -6.48
CA GLY A 105 8.76 -2.03 -5.75
C GLY A 105 9.30 -2.45 -4.35
N GLU A 106 9.95 -1.55 -3.73
CA GLU A 106 10.03 -0.11 -3.95
C GLU A 106 10.94 0.22 -5.14
N CYS A 107 10.48 1.09 -6.02
CA CYS A 107 11.23 1.63 -7.15
C CYS A 107 10.81 3.08 -7.40
N GLY A 108 11.50 3.84 -8.22
CA GLY A 108 11.06 5.21 -8.48
C GLY A 108 12.16 6.20 -8.76
N LEU A 109 11.96 7.45 -8.32
CA LEU A 109 12.76 8.60 -8.68
C LEU A 109 13.12 9.43 -7.44
N ASP A 110 14.39 9.70 -7.23
CA ASP A 110 14.88 10.52 -6.11
C ASP A 110 16.00 11.45 -6.56
N ARG A 111 15.78 12.77 -6.45
CA ARG A 111 16.81 13.76 -6.79
C ARG A 111 18.01 13.79 -5.84
N TYR A 112 17.94 13.10 -4.71
CA TYR A 112 19.07 12.95 -3.79
C TYR A 112 19.85 11.66 -4.01
N ALA A 113 19.39 10.76 -4.88
CA ALA A 113 20.14 9.57 -5.25
C ALA A 113 21.41 9.95 -6.03
N LYS A 114 22.44 9.09 -5.97
CA LYS A 114 23.68 9.27 -6.72
C LYS A 114 23.50 9.06 -8.22
N ALA A 115 22.62 8.10 -8.57
CA ALA A 115 22.32 7.81 -9.97
C ALA A 115 21.64 9.02 -10.62
N GLU A 116 22.09 9.37 -11.82
CA GLU A 116 21.49 10.45 -12.60
C GLU A 116 20.04 10.14 -13.00
N MET A 117 19.21 11.18 -13.08
CA MET A 117 17.77 11.03 -13.36
C MET A 117 17.46 10.18 -14.60
N PRO A 118 18.14 10.31 -15.76
CA PRO A 118 17.87 9.45 -16.92
C PRO A 118 18.08 7.96 -16.64
N ALA A 119 19.05 7.60 -15.80
CA ALA A 119 19.28 6.21 -15.42
C ALA A 119 18.17 5.69 -14.48
N GLN A 120 17.75 6.51 -13.52
CA GLN A 120 16.61 6.20 -12.65
C GLN A 120 15.32 6.01 -13.46
N GLU A 121 15.02 6.93 -14.40
CA GLU A 121 13.85 6.84 -15.28
C GLU A 121 13.86 5.55 -16.09
N THR A 122 15.01 5.17 -16.66
CA THR A 122 15.15 3.93 -17.43
C THR A 122 14.81 2.70 -16.57
N ILE A 123 15.33 2.64 -15.35
CA ILE A 123 15.08 1.52 -14.43
C ILE A 123 13.64 1.56 -13.94
N PHE A 124 13.08 2.72 -13.65
CA PHE A 124 11.70 2.89 -13.23
C PHE A 124 10.71 2.41 -14.32
N ILE A 125 10.95 2.77 -15.58
CA ILE A 125 10.13 2.31 -16.71
C ILE A 125 10.17 0.77 -16.83
N LYS A 126 11.33 0.14 -16.66
CA LYS A 126 11.44 -1.33 -16.62
C LYS A 126 10.61 -1.96 -15.50
N HIS A 127 10.52 -1.33 -14.33
CA HIS A 127 9.65 -1.79 -13.25
C HIS A 127 8.16 -1.64 -13.63
N ALA A 128 7.79 -0.53 -14.28
CA ALA A 128 6.43 -0.34 -14.77
C ALA A 128 6.05 -1.40 -15.80
N GLU A 129 6.93 -1.72 -16.76
CA GLU A 129 6.75 -2.81 -17.73
C GLU A 129 6.59 -4.17 -17.05
N LEU A 130 7.39 -4.44 -16.02
CA LEU A 130 7.30 -5.67 -15.24
C LEU A 130 5.98 -5.74 -14.45
N SER A 131 5.54 -4.64 -13.86
CA SER A 131 4.26 -4.51 -13.18
C SER A 131 3.10 -4.91 -14.09
N GLU A 132 3.05 -4.38 -15.31
CA GLU A 132 2.05 -4.74 -16.32
C GLU A 132 2.14 -6.23 -16.72
N THR A 133 3.37 -6.73 -16.96
CA THR A 133 3.60 -8.12 -17.37
C THR A 133 3.14 -9.12 -16.32
N LEU A 134 3.44 -8.85 -15.05
CA LEU A 134 3.09 -9.71 -13.92
C LEU A 134 1.70 -9.41 -13.35
N LYS A 135 1.02 -8.36 -13.84
CA LYS A 135 -0.29 -7.88 -13.34
C LYS A 135 -0.25 -7.59 -11.84
N LYS A 136 0.75 -6.86 -11.41
CA LYS A 136 0.98 -6.49 -10.00
C LYS A 136 1.07 -4.98 -9.84
N PRO A 137 0.57 -4.41 -8.73
CA PRO A 137 0.69 -2.97 -8.46
C PRO A 137 2.16 -2.54 -8.35
N LEU A 138 2.41 -1.25 -8.60
CA LEU A 138 3.71 -0.62 -8.54
C LEU A 138 3.80 0.29 -7.30
N ILE A 139 4.77 0.04 -6.41
CA ILE A 139 5.03 0.85 -5.21
C ILE A 139 6.18 1.81 -5.54
N ILE A 140 5.90 3.11 -5.44
CA ILE A 140 6.71 4.17 -6.02
C ILE A 140 7.28 5.07 -4.95
N HIS A 141 8.60 5.13 -4.88
CA HIS A 141 9.36 6.16 -4.22
C HIS A 141 9.44 7.41 -5.10
N CYS A 142 9.08 8.56 -4.58
CA CYS A 142 9.19 9.81 -5.34
C CYS A 142 9.63 10.98 -4.47
N VAL A 143 10.88 11.41 -4.61
CA VAL A 143 11.44 12.53 -3.88
C VAL A 143 11.89 13.63 -4.84
N LYS A 144 11.22 14.80 -4.78
CA LYS A 144 11.48 15.99 -5.62
C LYS A 144 11.49 15.72 -7.14
N ALA A 145 10.84 14.64 -7.62
CA ALA A 145 10.80 14.22 -9.02
C ALA A 145 9.37 13.99 -9.53
N PHE A 146 8.38 14.71 -8.96
CA PHE A 146 6.97 14.53 -9.30
C PHE A 146 6.65 14.93 -10.74
N ASN A 147 7.35 15.89 -11.32
CA ASN A 147 7.15 16.26 -12.73
C ASN A 147 7.56 15.12 -13.66
N GLU A 148 8.69 14.48 -13.39
CA GLU A 148 9.17 13.31 -14.11
C GLU A 148 8.21 12.13 -13.95
N LEU A 149 7.76 11.86 -12.73
CA LEU A 149 6.78 10.82 -12.45
C LEU A 149 5.49 11.03 -13.22
N LEU A 150 4.94 12.26 -13.21
CA LEU A 150 3.70 12.60 -13.91
C LEU A 150 3.86 12.49 -15.43
N ARG A 151 5.01 12.88 -15.98
CA ARG A 151 5.34 12.72 -17.40
C ARG A 151 5.41 11.24 -17.78
N ILE A 152 6.18 10.45 -17.03
CA ILE A 152 6.31 9.01 -17.30
C ILE A 152 4.96 8.32 -17.20
N HIS A 153 4.15 8.63 -16.18
CA HIS A 153 2.81 8.05 -16.04
C HIS A 153 1.92 8.36 -17.24
N LYS A 154 1.94 9.62 -17.72
CA LYS A 154 1.18 10.03 -18.92
C LYS A 154 1.63 9.26 -20.17
N ASP A 155 2.95 9.17 -20.38
CA ASP A 155 3.52 8.57 -21.59
C ASP A 155 3.37 7.04 -21.57
N PHE A 156 3.51 6.42 -20.40
CA PHE A 156 3.39 4.98 -20.20
C PHE A 156 1.93 4.50 -20.20
N SER A 157 1.02 5.30 -19.64
CA SER A 157 -0.43 5.00 -19.53
C SER A 157 -0.72 3.66 -18.84
N PRO A 158 -0.35 3.48 -17.56
CA PRO A 158 -0.41 2.20 -16.87
C PRO A 158 -1.84 1.71 -16.68
N LYS A 159 -2.00 0.37 -16.68
CA LYS A 159 -3.24 -0.33 -16.34
C LYS A 159 -3.21 -0.86 -14.90
N MET A 160 -2.01 -1.17 -14.39
CA MET A 160 -1.84 -1.59 -13.00
C MET A 160 -1.82 -0.40 -12.06
N PRO A 161 -2.31 -0.56 -10.81
CA PRO A 161 -2.29 0.52 -9.82
C PRO A 161 -0.86 1.02 -9.54
N TRP A 162 -0.68 2.33 -9.53
CA TRP A 162 0.53 3.02 -9.08
C TRP A 162 0.29 3.62 -7.70
N ILE A 163 1.09 3.23 -6.72
CA ILE A 163 0.99 3.66 -5.33
C ILE A 163 2.21 4.50 -5.00
N VAL A 164 2.01 5.77 -4.73
CA VAL A 164 3.09 6.66 -4.25
C VAL A 164 3.17 6.53 -2.75
N HIS A 165 4.24 5.85 -2.27
CA HIS A 165 4.46 5.67 -0.84
C HIS A 165 5.12 6.89 -0.19
N GLY A 166 5.08 6.99 1.14
CA GLY A 166 5.70 8.08 1.89
C GLY A 166 5.18 9.46 1.52
N PHE A 167 3.96 9.56 0.99
CA PHE A 167 3.49 10.84 0.48
C PHE A 167 3.30 11.85 1.60
N ASN A 168 4.03 12.96 1.52
CA ASN A 168 4.08 14.03 2.53
C ASN A 168 4.15 15.43 1.90
N ARG A 169 3.56 15.62 0.71
CA ARG A 169 3.61 16.87 -0.05
C ARG A 169 2.34 17.69 0.13
N ASN A 170 2.35 18.85 -0.50
CA ASN A 170 1.23 19.79 -0.48
C ASN A 170 0.02 19.26 -1.27
N PRO A 171 -1.18 19.85 -1.04
CA PRO A 171 -2.41 19.44 -1.72
C PRO A 171 -2.34 19.51 -3.24
N GLU A 172 -1.62 20.47 -3.81
CA GLU A 172 -1.53 20.65 -5.26
C GLU A 172 -0.86 19.45 -5.94
N ILE A 173 0.20 18.90 -5.35
CA ILE A 173 0.85 17.69 -5.86
C ILE A 173 -0.07 16.48 -5.65
N ALA A 174 -0.74 16.39 -4.50
CA ALA A 174 -1.72 15.32 -4.25
C ALA A 174 -2.80 15.31 -5.34
N GLU A 175 -3.39 16.47 -5.66
CA GLU A 175 -4.42 16.60 -6.69
C GLU A 175 -3.92 16.13 -8.07
N LEU A 176 -2.70 16.50 -8.46
CA LEU A 176 -2.12 16.08 -9.73
C LEU A 176 -1.95 14.55 -9.85
N LEU A 177 -1.59 13.89 -8.74
CA LEU A 177 -1.44 12.43 -8.68
C LEU A 177 -2.80 11.73 -8.67
N LEU A 178 -3.75 12.22 -7.85
CA LEU A 178 -5.10 11.68 -7.73
C LEU A 178 -5.89 11.78 -9.05
N ASN A 179 -5.74 12.89 -9.78
CA ASN A 179 -6.35 13.08 -11.11
C ASN A 179 -5.81 12.11 -12.17
N ARG A 180 -4.72 11.39 -11.87
CA ARG A 180 -4.18 10.29 -12.68
C ARG A 180 -4.48 8.91 -12.13
N ASN A 181 -5.44 8.82 -11.22
CA ASN A 181 -5.82 7.58 -10.54
C ASN A 181 -4.68 6.91 -9.75
N MET A 182 -3.64 7.65 -9.37
CA MET A 182 -2.62 7.14 -8.46
C MET A 182 -3.20 7.03 -7.05
N ILE A 183 -2.67 6.09 -6.28
CA ILE A 183 -3.02 5.86 -4.88
C ILE A 183 -1.94 6.50 -4.03
N LEU A 184 -2.33 7.17 -2.96
CA LEU A 184 -1.39 7.79 -2.03
C LEU A 184 -1.32 6.97 -0.75
N SER A 185 -0.11 6.60 -0.36
CA SER A 185 0.17 5.92 0.90
C SER A 185 0.73 6.92 1.91
N ILE A 186 0.03 7.08 3.03
CA ILE A 186 0.28 8.14 4.02
C ILE A 186 0.74 7.50 5.32
N GLY A 187 1.86 7.98 5.82
CA GLY A 187 2.51 7.46 7.01
C GLY A 187 2.48 8.39 8.23
N ALA A 188 3.56 8.34 9.01
CA ALA A 188 3.71 9.02 10.28
C ALA A 188 3.57 10.56 10.23
N ILE A 189 3.62 11.17 9.06
CA ILE A 189 3.36 12.61 8.87
C ILE A 189 1.99 13.05 9.45
N LEU A 190 1.04 12.13 9.54
CA LEU A 190 -0.29 12.36 10.13
C LEU A 190 -0.23 12.78 11.60
N LEU A 191 0.82 12.39 12.32
CA LEU A 191 0.99 12.70 13.73
C LEU A 191 1.39 14.17 13.98
N ASP A 192 1.84 14.87 12.96
CA ASP A 192 2.17 16.29 13.08
C ASP A 192 0.95 17.19 13.35
N ASN A 193 -0.27 16.71 13.13
CA ASN A 193 -1.54 17.41 13.35
C ASN A 193 -1.61 18.82 12.71
N ARG A 194 -0.82 19.09 11.67
CA ARG A 194 -0.84 20.36 10.94
C ARG A 194 -2.10 20.47 10.07
N GLN A 195 -2.72 21.64 10.04
CA GLN A 195 -3.94 21.84 9.25
C GLN A 195 -3.76 21.44 7.78
N SER A 196 -2.60 21.74 7.17
CA SER A 196 -2.29 21.35 5.80
C SER A 196 -2.31 19.83 5.55
N ILE A 197 -1.98 19.03 6.57
CA ILE A 197 -2.06 17.55 6.50
C ILE A 197 -3.53 17.11 6.58
N VAL A 198 -4.31 17.75 7.46
CA VAL A 198 -5.76 17.48 7.56
C VAL A 198 -6.47 17.83 6.24
N ASP A 199 -6.16 18.99 5.65
CA ASP A 199 -6.72 19.43 4.38
C ASP A 199 -6.36 18.46 3.25
N MET A 200 -5.09 18.02 3.17
CA MET A 200 -4.64 17.01 2.24
C MET A 200 -5.40 15.69 2.43
N MET A 201 -5.55 15.22 3.67
CA MET A 201 -6.27 13.97 3.95
C MET A 201 -7.73 14.04 3.52
N ASN A 202 -8.39 15.17 3.72
CA ASN A 202 -9.79 15.36 3.33
C ASN A 202 -10.00 15.36 1.81
N MET A 203 -9.00 15.79 1.03
CA MET A 203 -9.11 15.78 -0.43
C MET A 203 -8.83 14.40 -1.06
N ILE A 204 -8.12 13.48 -0.36
CA ILE A 204 -7.82 12.14 -0.89
C ILE A 204 -9.10 11.30 -0.88
N PRO A 205 -9.60 10.82 -2.03
CA PRO A 205 -10.72 9.90 -2.07
C PRO A 205 -10.38 8.58 -1.35
N ASP A 206 -11.33 8.00 -0.65
CA ASP A 206 -11.09 6.80 0.14
C ASP A 206 -10.50 5.65 -0.68
N LYS A 207 -10.97 5.47 -1.91
CA LYS A 207 -10.46 4.47 -2.86
C LYS A 207 -9.03 4.72 -3.38
N GLN A 208 -8.43 5.86 -3.05
CA GLN A 208 -7.07 6.23 -3.43
C GLN A 208 -6.18 6.48 -2.21
N LEU A 209 -6.63 6.05 -1.02
CA LEU A 209 -5.91 6.17 0.23
C LEU A 209 -5.52 4.80 0.76
N VAL A 210 -4.25 4.65 1.12
CA VAL A 210 -3.75 3.56 1.96
C VAL A 210 -2.82 4.15 3.04
N LEU A 211 -2.55 3.38 4.07
CA LEU A 211 -1.75 3.81 5.21
C LEU A 211 -0.54 2.91 5.39
N GLU A 212 0.56 3.47 5.91
CA GLU A 212 1.83 2.78 6.03
C GLU A 212 2.66 3.25 7.23
N THR A 213 3.67 2.48 7.58
CA THR A 213 4.68 2.91 8.57
C THR A 213 6.02 3.26 7.93
N ASP A 214 6.34 2.73 6.76
CA ASP A 214 7.64 2.86 6.10
C ASP A 214 8.78 2.48 7.08
N ILE A 215 9.77 3.33 7.28
CA ILE A 215 10.86 3.17 8.25
C ILE A 215 10.51 3.66 9.66
N SER A 216 9.30 4.18 9.88
CA SER A 216 8.90 4.71 11.18
C SER A 216 8.74 3.61 12.23
N THR A 217 9.09 3.92 13.46
CA THR A 217 8.83 3.07 14.64
C THR A 217 7.44 3.27 15.23
N VAL A 218 6.67 4.22 14.71
CA VAL A 218 5.28 4.45 15.11
C VAL A 218 4.43 3.24 14.71
N SER A 219 3.51 2.84 15.60
CA SER A 219 2.62 1.73 15.28
C SER A 219 1.62 2.10 14.19
N ILE A 220 1.24 1.13 13.37
CA ILE A 220 0.23 1.36 12.33
C ILE A 220 -1.12 1.75 12.94
N SER A 221 -1.44 1.27 14.13
CA SER A 221 -2.68 1.64 14.84
C SER A 221 -2.73 3.12 15.23
N GLU A 222 -1.58 3.74 15.55
CA GLU A 222 -1.51 5.19 15.81
C GLU A 222 -1.73 6.00 14.52
N ILE A 223 -1.19 5.53 13.40
CA ILE A 223 -1.41 6.15 12.08
C ILE A 223 -2.89 6.08 11.68
N TYR A 224 -3.55 4.92 11.88
CA TYR A 224 -5.00 4.79 11.63
C TYR A 224 -5.83 5.72 12.50
N LYS A 225 -5.51 5.85 13.80
CA LYS A 225 -6.19 6.79 14.71
C LYS A 225 -6.03 8.24 14.23
N ALA A 226 -4.82 8.63 13.81
CA ALA A 226 -4.58 9.96 13.26
C ALA A 226 -5.33 10.21 11.96
N ALA A 227 -5.36 9.23 11.06
CA ALA A 227 -6.10 9.28 9.81
C ALA A 227 -7.63 9.37 10.04
N SER A 228 -8.17 8.56 10.96
CA SER A 228 -9.58 8.59 11.37
C SER A 228 -9.99 9.98 11.86
N LYS A 229 -9.16 10.58 12.72
CA LYS A 229 -9.38 11.95 13.19
C LYS A 229 -9.34 12.98 12.05
N ALA A 230 -8.34 12.90 11.16
CA ALA A 230 -8.16 13.84 10.05
C ALA A 230 -9.33 13.75 9.05
N LYS A 231 -9.82 12.55 8.75
CA LYS A 231 -10.96 12.32 7.83
C LYS A 231 -12.32 12.45 8.51
N GLN A 232 -12.39 12.70 9.81
CA GLN A 232 -13.62 12.75 10.59
C GLN A 232 -14.50 11.49 10.44
N MET A 233 -13.85 10.33 10.32
CA MET A 233 -14.48 9.01 10.23
C MET A 233 -14.28 8.25 11.54
N THR A 234 -15.14 7.26 11.81
CA THR A 234 -14.85 6.31 12.89
C THR A 234 -13.64 5.45 12.49
N LEU A 235 -12.94 4.88 13.47
CA LEU A 235 -11.82 3.98 13.20
C LEU A 235 -12.27 2.75 12.42
N GLU A 236 -13.48 2.26 12.70
CA GLU A 236 -14.09 1.11 12.01
C GLU A 236 -14.38 1.41 10.55
N ASP A 237 -15.02 2.56 10.25
CA ASP A 237 -15.33 2.97 8.87
C ASP A 237 -14.05 3.20 8.05
N LEU A 238 -13.05 3.85 8.64
CA LEU A 238 -11.76 4.04 7.98
C LEU A 238 -11.07 2.70 7.71
N THR A 239 -11.05 1.79 8.69
CA THR A 239 -10.42 0.47 8.52
C THR A 239 -11.10 -0.32 7.41
N PHE A 240 -12.43 -0.33 7.39
CA PHE A 240 -13.21 -0.97 6.32
C PHE A 240 -12.90 -0.37 4.93
N SER A 241 -12.83 0.96 4.86
CA SER A 241 -12.49 1.66 3.61
C SER A 241 -11.10 1.33 3.09
N ILE A 242 -10.09 1.33 3.98
CA ILE A 242 -8.70 0.96 3.64
C ILE A 242 -8.63 -0.51 3.21
N GLU A 243 -9.30 -1.43 3.92
CA GLU A 243 -9.36 -2.85 3.55
C GLU A 243 -9.94 -3.04 2.15
N HIS A 244 -11.02 -2.34 1.84
CA HIS A 244 -11.63 -2.37 0.50
C HIS A 244 -10.65 -1.87 -0.57
N THR A 245 -9.94 -0.78 -0.30
CA THR A 245 -8.92 -0.25 -1.20
C THR A 245 -7.78 -1.25 -1.40
N ILE A 246 -7.25 -1.84 -0.34
CA ILE A 246 -6.20 -2.89 -0.40
C ILE A 246 -6.67 -4.08 -1.25
N HIS A 247 -7.90 -4.57 -1.04
CA HIS A 247 -8.43 -5.67 -1.86
C HIS A 247 -8.61 -5.28 -3.33
N SER A 248 -8.92 -4.01 -3.63
CA SER A 248 -8.99 -3.54 -5.02
C SER A 248 -7.64 -3.47 -5.71
N ILE A 249 -6.57 -3.23 -4.94
CA ILE A 249 -5.18 -3.13 -5.43
C ILE A 249 -4.56 -4.51 -5.63
N TYR A 250 -4.65 -5.38 -4.63
CA TYR A 250 -3.87 -6.61 -4.54
C TYR A 250 -4.72 -7.87 -4.74
N GLY A 251 -6.04 -7.75 -4.85
CA GLY A 251 -6.95 -8.87 -4.78
C GLY A 251 -7.24 -9.30 -3.34
N HIS A 252 -7.92 -10.42 -3.16
CA HIS A 252 -8.16 -10.98 -1.83
C HIS A 252 -6.87 -11.63 -1.31
N ILE A 253 -6.22 -10.95 -0.37
CA ILE A 253 -4.94 -11.34 0.26
C ILE A 253 -5.15 -11.64 1.75
#